data_47573205f5cb8fdc86c6e83bb494f159
#
_entry.id   47573205f5cb8fdc86c6e83bb494f159
#
_cell.length_a   1.000
_cell.length_b   1.000
_cell.length_c   1.000
_cell.angle_alpha   90.00
_cell.angle_beta   90.00
_cell.angle_gamma   90.00
#
_symmetry.space_group_name_H-M   'P 1'
#
loop_
_entity.id
_entity.type
_entity.pdbx_description
1 polymer ?
#
loop_
_entity_poly.entity_id
_entity_poly.type
_entity_poly.pdbx_seq_one_letter_code
_entity_poly.pdbx_strand_id
1 'polypeptide(L)'
;GRCMTAVVLLCTIILFVLQTLSMKLQHAEHLPQKLLVNCAFSLLAAAAMGAGRLAVPDMFTVSPATLRHGIAFGVLFALTILFYNLAIASGPLSYTTFYFSASMLVPAFAGVLLFGEALTFTLAAAVALFLAAFWCLNVAPGGAQKPEPRWLALCALTFLCNGLCAVVQKSQQNATGGAEAAGLMLVGFCTAAACYALAYLALRGRLPAGAADGTALLRQNALAAVLLAGGSVGGNLLLTWLAGRVDASYLFPLVQGSIIVGVTLCSVLLFREKLSARGRLGILLGVAAIAVINL
;
A
#
# COMPACT_ATOMS: atom_id res chain seq x y z
N GLY A 1 23.99 -10.43 -7.41
CA GLY A 1 22.88 -10.65 -6.52
C GLY A 1 22.58 -9.53 -5.55
N ARG A 2 23.36 -9.36 -4.46
CA ARG A 2 23.01 -8.41 -3.35
C ARG A 2 22.89 -6.96 -3.78
N CYS A 3 23.77 -6.46 -4.66
CA CYS A 3 23.70 -5.08 -5.16
C CYS A 3 22.42 -4.82 -5.95
N MET A 4 22.00 -5.73 -6.81
CA MET A 4 20.76 -5.61 -7.59
C MET A 4 19.52 -5.60 -6.67
N THR A 5 19.47 -6.48 -5.67
CA THR A 5 18.37 -6.50 -4.68
C THR A 5 18.27 -5.19 -3.93
N ALA A 6 19.38 -4.60 -3.51
CA ALA A 6 19.39 -3.30 -2.82
C ALA A 6 18.88 -2.15 -3.72
N VAL A 7 19.29 -2.13 -5.00
CA VAL A 7 18.79 -1.14 -5.97
C VAL A 7 17.29 -1.28 -6.20
N VAL A 8 16.81 -2.52 -6.40
CA VAL A 8 15.38 -2.78 -6.58
C VAL A 8 14.59 -2.39 -5.34
N LEU A 9 15.10 -2.66 -4.14
CA LEU A 9 14.49 -2.26 -2.87
C LEU A 9 14.36 -0.73 -2.78
N LEU A 10 15.44 0.00 -3.10
CA LEU A 10 15.42 1.46 -3.09
C LEU A 10 14.40 2.01 -4.11
N CYS A 11 14.38 1.48 -5.33
CA CYS A 11 13.39 1.85 -6.34
C CYS A 11 11.95 1.58 -5.86
N THR A 12 11.72 0.44 -5.21
CA THR A 12 10.41 0.09 -4.63
C THR A 12 9.95 1.14 -3.62
N ILE A 13 10.83 1.52 -2.70
CA ILE A 13 10.54 2.53 -1.67
C ILE A 13 10.24 3.89 -2.32
N ILE A 14 11.04 4.33 -3.29
CA ILE A 14 10.84 5.60 -4.01
C ILE A 14 9.48 5.60 -4.71
N LEU A 15 9.11 4.51 -5.40
CA LEU A 15 7.84 4.40 -6.11
C LEU A 15 6.64 4.44 -5.15
N PHE A 16 6.72 3.80 -3.99
CA PHE A 16 5.66 3.88 -2.99
C PHE A 16 5.60 5.23 -2.27
N VAL A 17 6.73 5.90 -2.06
CA VAL A 17 6.74 7.30 -1.59
C VAL A 17 6.04 8.20 -2.61
N LEU A 18 6.36 8.06 -3.91
CA LEU A 18 5.68 8.78 -5.00
C LEU A 18 4.18 8.49 -5.02
N GLN A 19 3.77 7.23 -4.92
CA GLN A 19 2.37 6.82 -4.82
C GLN A 19 1.67 7.51 -3.65
N THR A 20 2.27 7.47 -2.46
CA THR A 20 1.67 8.05 -1.25
C THR A 20 1.56 9.57 -1.34
N LEU A 21 2.57 10.25 -1.87
CA LEU A 21 2.51 11.69 -2.11
C LEU A 21 1.47 12.06 -3.16
N SER A 22 1.30 11.23 -4.19
CA SER A 22 0.30 11.43 -5.24
C SER A 22 -1.14 11.33 -4.73
N MET A 23 -1.37 10.52 -3.69
CA MET A 23 -2.67 10.47 -3.01
C MET A 23 -3.08 11.82 -2.39
N LYS A 24 -2.11 12.65 -1.97
CA LYS A 24 -2.38 14.00 -1.46
C LYS A 24 -2.85 14.96 -2.56
N LEU A 25 -2.63 14.62 -3.83
CA LEU A 25 -3.06 15.41 -4.99
C LEU A 25 -4.49 15.09 -5.44
N GLN A 26 -5.13 14.09 -4.85
CA GLN A 26 -6.49 13.72 -5.22
C GLN A 26 -7.51 14.74 -4.73
N HIS A 27 -8.38 15.18 -5.63
CA HIS A 27 -9.50 16.05 -5.35
C HIS A 27 -10.81 15.24 -5.47
N ALA A 28 -11.17 14.56 -4.39
CA ALA A 28 -12.41 13.80 -4.29
C ALA A 28 -12.96 13.91 -2.87
N GLU A 29 -14.15 14.49 -2.73
CA GLU A 29 -14.76 14.77 -1.42
C GLU A 29 -15.62 13.59 -0.95
N HIS A 30 -16.37 12.97 -1.88
CA HIS A 30 -17.32 11.91 -1.58
C HIS A 30 -16.77 10.53 -1.93
N LEU A 31 -17.22 9.50 -1.20
CA LEU A 31 -16.78 8.12 -1.42
C LEU A 31 -16.97 7.64 -2.88
N PRO A 32 -18.13 7.87 -3.55
CA PRO A 32 -18.26 7.47 -4.95
C PRO A 32 -17.25 8.17 -5.87
N GLN A 33 -16.90 9.43 -5.61
CA GLN A 33 -15.87 10.15 -6.37
C GLN A 33 -14.48 9.50 -6.18
N LYS A 34 -14.13 9.14 -4.93
CA LYS A 34 -12.88 8.41 -4.64
C LYS A 34 -12.84 7.06 -5.36
N LEU A 35 -13.96 6.33 -5.38
CA LEU A 35 -14.06 5.05 -6.09
C LEU A 35 -13.88 5.23 -7.59
N LEU A 36 -14.43 6.29 -8.20
CA LEU A 36 -14.24 6.58 -9.62
C LEU A 36 -12.79 6.89 -9.96
N VAL A 37 -12.11 7.71 -9.15
CA VAL A 37 -10.68 8.01 -9.32
C VAL A 37 -9.83 6.75 -9.12
N ASN A 38 -10.16 5.92 -8.13
CA ASN A 38 -9.46 4.66 -7.89
C ASN A 38 -9.69 3.65 -9.03
N CYS A 39 -10.89 3.62 -9.61
CA CYS A 39 -11.17 2.84 -10.81
C CYS A 39 -10.31 3.32 -11.98
N ALA A 40 -10.21 4.62 -12.20
CA ALA A 40 -9.43 5.20 -13.29
C ALA A 40 -7.93 4.85 -13.17
N PHE A 41 -7.31 5.03 -12.01
CA PHE A 41 -5.90 4.67 -11.86
C PHE A 41 -5.66 3.16 -11.99
N SER A 42 -6.59 2.33 -11.49
CA SER A 42 -6.48 0.87 -11.61
C SER A 42 -6.64 0.40 -13.07
N LEU A 43 -7.50 1.07 -13.85
CA LEU A 43 -7.61 0.83 -15.30
C LEU A 43 -6.35 1.25 -16.04
N LEU A 44 -5.76 2.40 -15.69
CA LEU A 44 -4.47 2.83 -16.25
C LEU A 44 -3.36 1.83 -15.92
N ALA A 45 -3.32 1.34 -14.69
CA ALA A 45 -2.39 0.30 -14.25
C ALA A 45 -2.59 -1.00 -15.04
N ALA A 46 -3.84 -1.47 -15.18
CA ALA A 46 -4.18 -2.66 -15.95
C ALA A 46 -3.84 -2.48 -17.45
N ALA A 47 -4.09 -1.31 -18.02
CA ALA A 47 -3.74 -1.00 -19.40
C ALA A 47 -2.21 -0.99 -19.63
N ALA A 48 -1.44 -0.42 -18.70
CA ALA A 48 0.03 -0.45 -18.75
C ALA A 48 0.56 -1.89 -18.68
N MET A 49 0.01 -2.72 -17.80
CA MET A 49 0.36 -4.14 -17.71
C MET A 49 -0.06 -4.92 -18.96
N GLY A 50 -1.25 -4.63 -19.52
CA GLY A 50 -1.72 -5.22 -20.77
C GLY A 50 -0.84 -4.84 -21.96
N ALA A 51 -0.43 -3.60 -22.09
CA ALA A 51 0.52 -3.16 -23.09
C ALA A 51 1.89 -3.84 -22.93
N GLY A 52 2.38 -3.99 -21.70
CA GLY A 52 3.58 -4.75 -21.39
C GLY A 52 3.47 -6.22 -21.84
N ARG A 53 2.32 -6.86 -21.63
CA ARG A 53 2.06 -8.22 -22.10
C ARG A 53 2.10 -8.35 -23.63
N LEU A 54 1.61 -7.34 -24.34
CA LEU A 54 1.68 -7.32 -25.80
C LEU A 54 3.12 -7.13 -26.31
N ALA A 55 3.93 -6.35 -25.60
CA ALA A 55 5.31 -6.08 -25.97
C ALA A 55 6.27 -7.22 -25.59
N VAL A 56 6.10 -7.84 -24.41
CA VAL A 56 6.97 -8.88 -23.86
C VAL A 56 6.10 -9.96 -23.21
N PRO A 57 5.43 -10.82 -24.00
CA PRO A 57 4.46 -11.82 -23.49
C PRO A 57 5.02 -12.75 -22.42
N ASP A 58 6.29 -13.13 -22.53
CA ASP A 58 6.93 -14.09 -21.62
C ASP A 58 7.08 -13.57 -20.19
N MET A 59 7.14 -12.24 -20.00
CA MET A 59 7.18 -11.64 -18.67
C MET A 59 5.82 -11.65 -17.96
N PHE A 60 4.72 -11.79 -18.70
CA PHE A 60 3.35 -11.68 -18.21
C PHE A 60 2.62 -13.01 -18.23
N THR A 61 3.33 -14.10 -18.02
CA THR A 61 2.72 -15.42 -17.89
C THR A 61 1.79 -15.47 -16.68
N VAL A 62 0.67 -16.15 -16.82
CA VAL A 62 -0.35 -16.30 -15.79
C VAL A 62 -0.71 -17.76 -15.67
N SER A 63 -0.12 -18.46 -14.71
CA SER A 63 -0.52 -19.81 -14.34
C SER A 63 -1.84 -19.79 -13.56
N PRO A 64 -2.51 -20.94 -13.38
CA PRO A 64 -3.69 -21.06 -12.52
C PRO A 64 -3.43 -20.61 -11.07
N ALA A 65 -2.20 -20.79 -10.56
CA ALA A 65 -1.78 -20.30 -9.26
C ALA A 65 -1.76 -18.77 -9.24
N THR A 66 -1.10 -18.15 -10.21
CA THR A 66 -1.03 -16.69 -10.36
C THR A 66 -2.40 -16.07 -10.58
N LEU A 67 -3.28 -16.70 -11.34
CA LEU A 67 -4.66 -16.25 -11.53
C LEU A 67 -5.42 -16.14 -10.18
N ARG A 68 -5.38 -17.22 -9.39
CA ARG A 68 -6.05 -17.24 -8.06
C ARG A 68 -5.48 -16.18 -7.12
N HIS A 69 -4.15 -16.09 -7.01
CA HIS A 69 -3.50 -15.09 -6.17
C HIS A 69 -3.74 -13.67 -6.67
N GLY A 70 -3.77 -13.45 -8.00
CA GLY A 70 -4.04 -12.15 -8.60
C GLY A 70 -5.45 -11.65 -8.31
N ILE A 71 -6.45 -12.53 -8.41
CA ILE A 71 -7.84 -12.21 -8.01
C ILE A 71 -7.89 -11.88 -6.52
N ALA A 72 -7.28 -12.71 -5.66
CA ALA A 72 -7.24 -12.45 -4.22
C ALA A 72 -6.55 -11.12 -3.89
N PHE A 73 -5.39 -10.85 -4.52
CA PHE A 73 -4.68 -9.58 -4.37
C PHE A 73 -5.55 -8.40 -4.79
N GLY A 74 -6.18 -8.44 -5.97
CA GLY A 74 -7.00 -7.34 -6.48
C GLY A 74 -8.22 -7.05 -5.60
N VAL A 75 -8.91 -8.07 -5.11
CA VAL A 75 -10.02 -7.91 -4.16
C VAL A 75 -9.53 -7.31 -2.83
N LEU A 76 -8.47 -7.86 -2.24
CA LEU A 76 -7.92 -7.36 -0.97
C LEU A 76 -7.40 -5.93 -1.12
N PHE A 77 -6.76 -5.60 -2.23
CA PHE A 77 -6.28 -4.25 -2.53
C PHE A 77 -7.44 -3.26 -2.61
N ALA A 78 -8.51 -3.61 -3.34
CA ALA A 78 -9.70 -2.77 -3.43
C ALA A 78 -10.41 -2.60 -2.08
N LEU A 79 -10.54 -3.66 -1.30
CA LEU A 79 -11.11 -3.62 0.05
C LEU A 79 -10.27 -2.79 1.02
N THR A 80 -8.94 -2.90 0.93
CA THR A 80 -8.02 -2.07 1.74
C THR A 80 -8.31 -0.59 1.56
N ILE A 81 -8.34 -0.14 0.31
CA ILE A 81 -8.58 1.28 0.01
C ILE A 81 -10.00 1.70 0.38
N LEU A 82 -11.00 0.84 0.17
CA LEU A 82 -12.38 1.11 0.56
C LEU A 82 -12.51 1.29 2.09
N PHE A 83 -12.02 0.33 2.86
CA PHE A 83 -12.08 0.39 4.32
C PHE A 83 -11.26 1.55 4.89
N TYR A 84 -10.09 1.82 4.32
CA TYR A 84 -9.27 2.97 4.69
C TYR A 84 -10.00 4.30 4.47
N ASN A 85 -10.64 4.48 3.30
CA ASN A 85 -11.44 5.67 3.02
C ASN A 85 -12.64 5.82 3.97
N LEU A 86 -13.32 4.72 4.30
CA LEU A 86 -14.43 4.72 5.25
C LEU A 86 -13.95 5.00 6.69
N ALA A 87 -12.80 4.48 7.08
CA ALA A 87 -12.21 4.72 8.38
C ALA A 87 -11.80 6.19 8.56
N ILE A 88 -11.16 6.80 7.54
CA ILE A 88 -10.81 8.23 7.57
C ILE A 88 -12.05 9.11 7.69
N ALA A 89 -13.15 8.74 7.02
CA ALA A 89 -14.39 9.50 7.07
C ALA A 89 -15.12 9.42 8.43
N SER A 90 -14.83 8.39 9.24
CA SER A 90 -15.55 8.10 10.49
C SER A 90 -14.71 8.28 11.76
N GLY A 91 -13.42 8.60 11.64
CA GLY A 91 -12.56 8.75 12.81
C GLY A 91 -11.24 9.47 12.54
N PRO A 92 -10.35 9.53 13.53
CA PRO A 92 -9.11 10.30 13.43
C PRO A 92 -8.15 9.73 12.37
N LEU A 93 -7.72 10.57 11.42
CA LEU A 93 -6.79 10.21 10.35
C LEU A 93 -5.49 9.61 10.88
N SER A 94 -4.92 10.19 11.92
CA SER A 94 -3.64 9.78 12.51
C SER A 94 -3.65 8.33 12.97
N TYR A 95 -4.67 7.93 13.71
CA TYR A 95 -4.81 6.56 14.19
C TYR A 95 -5.13 5.60 13.05
N THR A 96 -5.98 6.01 12.09
CA THR A 96 -6.27 5.18 10.90
C THR A 96 -5.00 4.90 10.11
N THR A 97 -4.16 5.90 9.91
CA THR A 97 -2.86 5.76 9.23
C THR A 97 -1.89 4.88 10.03
N PHE A 98 -1.92 4.96 11.36
CA PHE A 98 -1.15 4.05 12.21
C PHE A 98 -1.54 2.59 11.99
N TYR A 99 -2.83 2.27 12.00
CA TYR A 99 -3.30 0.89 11.75
C TYR A 99 -2.94 0.40 10.35
N PHE A 100 -3.08 1.27 9.35
CA PHE A 100 -2.65 0.94 7.98
C PHE A 100 -1.16 0.59 7.93
N SER A 101 -0.32 1.38 8.57
CA SER A 101 1.13 1.17 8.58
C SER A 101 1.53 -0.06 9.40
N ALA A 102 0.87 -0.27 10.55
CA ALA A 102 1.12 -1.42 11.41
C ALA A 102 0.73 -2.75 10.75
N SER A 103 -0.02 -2.74 9.65
CA SER A 103 -0.39 -3.95 8.89
C SER A 103 0.81 -4.76 8.38
N MET A 104 2.02 -4.18 8.39
CA MET A 104 3.26 -4.90 8.15
C MET A 104 3.48 -6.09 9.10
N LEU A 105 2.84 -6.08 10.27
CA LEU A 105 2.87 -7.20 11.21
C LEU A 105 2.28 -8.48 10.62
N VAL A 106 1.26 -8.36 9.76
CA VAL A 106 0.60 -9.53 9.16
C VAL A 106 1.58 -10.33 8.29
N PRO A 107 2.26 -9.76 7.28
CA PRO A 107 3.24 -10.51 6.52
C PRO A 107 4.48 -10.88 7.34
N ALA A 108 4.88 -10.09 8.35
CA ALA A 108 5.98 -10.45 9.23
C ALA A 108 5.68 -11.72 10.03
N PHE A 109 4.50 -11.82 10.64
CA PHE A 109 4.06 -13.04 11.33
C PHE A 109 3.81 -14.19 10.36
N ALA A 110 3.21 -13.94 9.20
CA ALA A 110 3.01 -14.96 8.18
C ALA A 110 4.35 -15.51 7.68
N GLY A 111 5.39 -14.69 7.56
CA GLY A 111 6.75 -15.11 7.22
C GLY A 111 7.24 -16.20 8.17
N VAL A 112 7.14 -15.95 9.45
CA VAL A 112 7.57 -16.90 10.49
C VAL A 112 6.65 -18.12 10.57
N LEU A 113 5.32 -17.91 10.61
CA LEU A 113 4.36 -18.98 10.92
C LEU A 113 4.00 -19.85 9.70
N LEU A 114 3.90 -19.25 8.51
CA LEU A 114 3.44 -19.93 7.29
C LEU A 114 4.59 -20.28 6.35
N PHE A 115 5.62 -19.46 6.30
CA PHE A 115 6.74 -19.64 5.36
C PHE A 115 8.00 -20.17 6.02
N GLY A 116 7.98 -20.41 7.35
CA GLY A 116 9.09 -21.01 8.09
C GLY A 116 10.33 -20.09 8.17
N GLU A 117 10.15 -18.78 8.07
CA GLU A 117 11.24 -17.81 8.18
C GLU A 117 11.72 -17.67 9.62
N ALA A 118 13.00 -17.35 9.82
CA ALA A 118 13.58 -17.22 11.15
C ALA A 118 13.12 -15.94 11.86
N LEU A 119 12.62 -16.07 13.08
CA LEU A 119 12.40 -14.94 13.97
C LEU A 119 13.71 -14.62 14.70
N THR A 120 14.38 -13.55 14.24
CA THR A 120 15.60 -13.08 14.91
C THR A 120 15.31 -11.98 15.92
N PHE A 121 16.18 -11.80 16.89
CA PHE A 121 16.06 -10.69 17.86
C PHE A 121 16.11 -9.33 17.15
N THR A 122 16.98 -9.18 16.16
CA THR A 122 17.11 -7.96 15.34
C THR A 122 15.82 -7.63 14.60
N LEU A 123 15.14 -8.63 14.04
CA LEU A 123 13.83 -8.47 13.40
C LEU A 123 12.78 -7.99 14.41
N ALA A 124 12.66 -8.65 15.56
CA ALA A 124 11.71 -8.26 16.60
C ALA A 124 11.96 -6.83 17.13
N ALA A 125 13.23 -6.48 17.37
CA ALA A 125 13.63 -5.14 17.79
C ALA A 125 13.32 -4.08 16.72
N ALA A 126 13.61 -4.35 15.45
CA ALA A 126 13.31 -3.45 14.35
C ALA A 126 11.80 -3.21 14.18
N VAL A 127 11.00 -4.27 14.26
CA VAL A 127 9.54 -4.16 14.20
C VAL A 127 9.00 -3.32 15.35
N ALA A 128 9.48 -3.51 16.56
CA ALA A 128 9.10 -2.70 17.73
C ALA A 128 9.47 -1.22 17.53
N LEU A 129 10.66 -0.93 17.01
CA LEU A 129 11.10 0.44 16.69
C LEU A 129 10.25 1.08 15.58
N PHE A 130 9.88 0.33 14.53
CA PHE A 130 8.98 0.83 13.50
C PHE A 130 7.60 1.17 14.07
N LEU A 131 7.03 0.31 14.93
CA LEU A 131 5.76 0.60 15.57
C LEU A 131 5.82 1.83 16.47
N ALA A 132 6.91 2.01 17.22
CA ALA A 132 7.14 3.21 18.01
C ALA A 132 7.30 4.46 17.11
N ALA A 133 8.01 4.34 15.99
CA ALA A 133 8.13 5.41 15.00
C ALA A 133 6.76 5.80 14.42
N PHE A 134 5.95 4.82 14.00
CA PHE A 134 4.62 5.08 13.46
C PHE A 134 3.70 5.74 14.48
N TRP A 135 3.77 5.31 15.73
CA TRP A 135 3.05 5.95 16.83
C TRP A 135 3.47 7.42 16.98
N CYS A 136 4.76 7.69 17.01
CA CYS A 136 5.28 9.04 17.14
C CYS A 136 4.92 9.95 15.95
N LEU A 137 4.90 9.40 14.73
CA LEU A 137 4.63 10.16 13.51
C LEU A 137 3.14 10.41 13.28
N ASN A 138 2.29 9.44 13.61
CA ASN A 138 0.88 9.47 13.25
C ASN A 138 -0.05 9.85 14.40
N VAL A 139 0.31 9.57 15.66
CA VAL A 139 -0.58 9.81 16.80
C VAL A 139 -0.28 11.12 17.48
N ALA A 140 -1.18 12.11 17.33
CA ALA A 140 -1.06 13.41 17.98
C ALA A 140 -1.36 13.33 19.49
N PRO A 141 -0.64 14.05 20.37
CA PRO A 141 -1.00 14.15 21.79
C PRO A 141 -2.31 14.95 21.92
N GLY A 142 -3.28 14.42 22.65
CA GLY A 142 -4.45 15.15 23.13
C GLY A 142 -5.81 14.83 22.50
N GLY A 143 -5.93 13.82 21.67
CA GLY A 143 -7.20 13.49 21.02
C GLY A 143 -7.80 12.15 21.41
N ALA A 144 -7.96 11.87 22.71
CA ALA A 144 -8.68 10.67 23.14
C ALA A 144 -10.20 10.86 23.01
N GLN A 145 -10.73 10.91 21.81
CA GLN A 145 -12.13 10.57 21.59
C GLN A 145 -12.27 9.06 21.83
N LYS A 146 -13.32 8.66 22.56
CA LYS A 146 -13.64 7.21 22.74
C LYS A 146 -13.78 6.61 21.35
N PRO A 147 -13.02 5.55 21.02
CA PRO A 147 -13.06 4.96 19.69
C PRO A 147 -14.46 4.43 19.42
N GLU A 148 -15.08 4.91 18.36
CA GLU A 148 -16.35 4.37 17.90
C GLU A 148 -16.13 2.93 17.40
N PRO A 149 -16.92 1.95 17.84
CA PRO A 149 -16.72 0.54 17.45
C PRO A 149 -16.68 0.31 15.93
N ARG A 150 -17.49 1.07 15.19
CA ARG A 150 -17.51 1.03 13.72
C ARG A 150 -16.18 1.45 13.11
N TRP A 151 -15.63 2.56 13.59
CA TRP A 151 -14.32 3.05 13.13
C TRP A 151 -13.21 2.06 13.45
N LEU A 152 -13.21 1.48 14.65
CA LEU A 152 -12.21 0.49 15.05
C LEU A 152 -12.29 -0.78 14.17
N ALA A 153 -13.50 -1.24 13.85
CA ALA A 153 -13.70 -2.35 12.92
C ALA A 153 -13.16 -2.05 11.52
N LEU A 154 -13.38 -0.83 11.01
CA LEU A 154 -12.85 -0.40 9.72
C LEU A 154 -11.31 -0.33 9.73
N CYS A 155 -10.71 0.14 10.82
CA CYS A 155 -9.25 0.12 11.00
C CYS A 155 -8.71 -1.31 11.03
N ALA A 156 -9.36 -2.23 11.74
CA ALA A 156 -8.98 -3.64 11.79
C ALA A 156 -9.09 -4.32 10.41
N LEU A 157 -10.17 -4.04 9.67
CA LEU A 157 -10.34 -4.55 8.31
C LEU A 157 -9.28 -3.99 7.35
N THR A 158 -8.97 -2.71 7.46
CA THR A 158 -7.86 -2.08 6.67
C THR A 158 -6.53 -2.75 6.99
N PHE A 159 -6.22 -2.92 8.28
CA PHE A 159 -5.01 -3.61 8.75
C PHE A 159 -4.90 -5.03 8.18
N LEU A 160 -5.96 -5.82 8.29
CA LEU A 160 -5.96 -7.20 7.82
C LEU A 160 -5.87 -7.28 6.29
N CYS A 161 -6.70 -6.53 5.56
CA CYS A 161 -6.70 -6.58 4.10
C CYS A 161 -5.36 -6.12 3.52
N ASN A 162 -4.79 -5.04 4.03
CA ASN A 162 -3.48 -4.55 3.57
C ASN A 162 -2.37 -5.57 3.86
N GLY A 163 -2.35 -6.12 5.06
CA GLY A 163 -1.36 -7.13 5.41
C GLY A 163 -1.52 -8.42 4.59
N LEU A 164 -2.74 -8.86 4.34
CA LEU A 164 -3.02 -10.04 3.51
C LEU A 164 -2.62 -9.82 2.03
N CYS A 165 -2.68 -8.60 1.49
CA CYS A 165 -2.11 -8.32 0.17
C CYS A 165 -0.64 -8.75 0.09
N ALA A 166 0.16 -8.40 1.10
CA ALA A 166 1.56 -8.77 1.18
C ALA A 166 1.76 -10.30 1.31
N VAL A 167 0.93 -10.96 2.10
CA VAL A 167 0.95 -12.42 2.24
C VAL A 167 0.63 -13.10 0.91
N VAL A 168 -0.35 -12.60 0.16
CA VAL A 168 -0.71 -13.12 -1.17
C VAL A 168 0.44 -12.95 -2.15
N GLN A 169 1.12 -11.80 -2.16
CA GLN A 169 2.30 -11.57 -3.01
C GLN A 169 3.41 -12.59 -2.70
N LYS A 170 3.74 -12.80 -1.42
CA LYS A 170 4.73 -13.79 -1.00
C LYS A 170 4.31 -15.21 -1.36
N SER A 171 3.07 -15.57 -1.06
CA SER A 171 2.52 -16.91 -1.36
C SER A 171 2.56 -17.23 -2.85
N GLN A 172 2.20 -16.26 -3.71
CA GLN A 172 2.27 -16.42 -5.16
C GLN A 172 3.72 -16.65 -5.62
N GLN A 173 4.68 -15.87 -5.10
CA GLN A 173 6.07 -16.03 -5.46
C GLN A 173 6.62 -17.40 -5.02
N ASN A 174 6.24 -17.88 -3.84
CA ASN A 174 6.60 -19.21 -3.39
C ASN A 174 5.99 -20.31 -4.28
N ALA A 175 4.72 -20.13 -4.69
CA ALA A 175 4.01 -21.09 -5.54
C ALA A 175 4.56 -21.16 -6.97
N THR A 176 5.19 -20.10 -7.46
CA THR A 176 5.72 -20.00 -8.84
C THR A 176 7.26 -20.02 -8.91
N GLY A 177 7.92 -20.30 -7.78
CA GLY A 177 9.40 -20.31 -7.73
C GLY A 177 10.04 -18.95 -8.01
N GLY A 178 9.38 -17.85 -7.65
CA GLY A 178 9.86 -16.49 -7.86
C GLY A 178 9.56 -15.91 -9.25
N ALA A 179 8.65 -16.53 -9.98
CA ALA A 179 8.23 -16.10 -11.31
C ALA A 179 6.85 -15.40 -11.32
N GLU A 180 6.44 -14.93 -12.48
CA GLU A 180 5.09 -14.42 -12.78
C GLU A 180 4.64 -13.20 -11.96
N ALA A 181 5.57 -12.39 -11.42
CA ALA A 181 5.22 -11.17 -10.68
C ALA A 181 4.41 -10.18 -11.53
N ALA A 182 4.76 -10.02 -12.81
CA ALA A 182 4.02 -9.15 -13.74
C ALA A 182 2.62 -9.70 -14.05
N GLY A 183 2.49 -11.03 -14.18
CA GLY A 183 1.20 -11.70 -14.34
C GLY A 183 0.28 -11.49 -13.14
N LEU A 184 0.83 -11.56 -11.91
CA LEU A 184 0.09 -11.26 -10.68
C LEU A 184 -0.46 -9.83 -10.70
N MET A 185 0.37 -8.84 -11.08
CA MET A 185 -0.03 -7.44 -11.14
C MET A 185 -1.09 -7.19 -12.21
N LEU A 186 -0.95 -7.81 -13.38
CA LEU A 186 -1.94 -7.72 -14.45
C LEU A 186 -3.33 -8.16 -13.96
N VAL A 187 -3.42 -9.39 -13.42
CA VAL A 187 -4.67 -9.91 -12.88
C VAL A 187 -5.17 -9.08 -11.71
N GLY A 188 -4.28 -8.70 -10.80
CA GLY A 188 -4.61 -7.92 -9.61
C GLY A 188 -5.22 -6.56 -9.94
N PHE A 189 -4.62 -5.78 -10.83
CA PHE A 189 -5.15 -4.47 -11.20
C PHE A 189 -6.41 -4.56 -12.05
N CYS A 190 -6.55 -5.55 -12.92
CA CYS A 190 -7.82 -5.82 -13.60
C CYS A 190 -8.95 -6.13 -12.60
N THR A 191 -8.67 -6.97 -11.61
CA THR A 191 -9.63 -7.31 -10.56
C THR A 191 -9.98 -6.11 -9.69
N ALA A 192 -8.98 -5.34 -9.27
CA ALA A 192 -9.20 -4.12 -8.48
C ALA A 192 -10.04 -3.09 -9.24
N ALA A 193 -9.76 -2.88 -10.53
CA ALA A 193 -10.56 -2.00 -11.39
C ALA A 193 -12.02 -2.45 -11.47
N ALA A 194 -12.26 -3.76 -11.63
CA ALA A 194 -13.62 -4.31 -11.63
C ALA A 194 -14.32 -4.10 -10.27
N CYS A 195 -13.63 -4.33 -9.15
CA CYS A 195 -14.17 -4.08 -7.81
C CYS A 195 -14.54 -2.61 -7.60
N TYR A 196 -13.67 -1.67 -7.98
CA TYR A 196 -13.95 -0.24 -7.87
C TYR A 196 -15.09 0.19 -8.79
N ALA A 197 -15.16 -0.33 -10.02
CA ALA A 197 -16.26 -0.03 -10.93
C ALA A 197 -17.60 -0.50 -10.37
N LEU A 198 -17.68 -1.73 -9.86
CA LEU A 198 -18.88 -2.27 -9.23
C LEU A 198 -19.30 -1.45 -8.00
N ALA A 199 -18.34 -1.13 -7.12
CA ALA A 199 -18.60 -0.30 -5.94
C ALA A 199 -19.07 1.11 -6.32
N TYR A 200 -18.46 1.73 -7.34
CA TYR A 200 -18.91 3.02 -7.86
C TYR A 200 -20.33 2.96 -8.39
N LEU A 201 -20.65 1.98 -9.24
CA LEU A 201 -21.99 1.82 -9.80
C LEU A 201 -23.04 1.61 -8.71
N ALA A 202 -22.72 0.86 -7.66
CA ALA A 202 -23.61 0.62 -6.52
C ALA A 202 -23.86 1.88 -5.67
N LEU A 203 -22.86 2.78 -5.58
CA LEU A 203 -22.89 3.92 -4.66
C LEU A 203 -23.08 5.28 -5.35
N ARG A 204 -22.98 5.36 -6.68
CA ARG A 204 -23.13 6.63 -7.42
C ARG A 204 -24.45 7.37 -7.17
N GLY A 205 -25.52 6.64 -6.91
CA GLY A 205 -26.82 7.23 -6.57
C GLY A 205 -26.86 7.96 -5.22
N ARG A 206 -25.78 7.87 -4.41
CA ARG A 206 -25.62 8.60 -3.14
C ARG A 206 -24.87 9.91 -3.28
N LEU A 207 -24.49 10.30 -4.51
CA LEU A 207 -23.86 11.60 -4.75
C LEU A 207 -24.86 12.72 -4.51
N PRO A 208 -24.48 13.78 -3.77
CA PRO A 208 -25.38 14.92 -3.58
C PRO A 208 -25.62 15.66 -4.90
N ALA A 209 -26.77 16.32 -4.98
CA ALA A 209 -27.08 17.20 -6.11
C ALA A 209 -26.03 18.33 -6.16
N GLY A 210 -25.42 18.53 -7.34
CA GLY A 210 -24.35 19.52 -7.52
C GLY A 210 -22.92 18.97 -7.33
N ALA A 211 -22.76 17.67 -7.03
CA ALA A 211 -21.45 17.06 -7.06
C ALA A 211 -20.84 17.18 -8.48
N ALA A 212 -19.50 17.35 -8.51
CA ALA A 212 -18.77 17.46 -9.78
C ALA A 212 -19.09 16.29 -10.70
N ASP A 213 -19.33 16.57 -11.98
CA ASP A 213 -19.50 15.56 -13.02
C ASP A 213 -18.29 14.63 -13.09
N GLY A 214 -18.54 13.34 -13.34
CA GLY A 214 -17.49 12.33 -13.37
C GLY A 214 -16.37 12.65 -14.36
N THR A 215 -16.70 13.25 -15.50
CA THR A 215 -15.71 13.65 -16.52
C THR A 215 -14.82 14.80 -16.04
N ALA A 216 -15.40 15.79 -15.40
CA ALA A 216 -14.67 16.93 -14.82
C ALA A 216 -13.77 16.44 -13.66
N LEU A 217 -14.28 15.56 -12.82
CA LEU A 217 -13.53 14.94 -11.73
C LEU A 217 -12.31 14.15 -12.24
N LEU A 218 -12.49 13.31 -13.25
CA LEU A 218 -11.39 12.54 -13.84
C LEU A 218 -10.34 13.45 -14.48
N ARG A 219 -10.77 14.51 -15.18
CA ARG A 219 -9.85 15.49 -15.76
C ARG A 219 -9.04 16.21 -14.68
N GLN A 220 -9.67 16.64 -13.60
CA GLN A 220 -9.00 17.28 -12.46
C GLN A 220 -8.00 16.35 -11.78
N ASN A 221 -8.28 15.06 -11.72
CA ASN A 221 -7.43 14.06 -11.06
C ASN A 221 -6.51 13.31 -12.03
N ALA A 222 -6.41 13.70 -13.31
CA ALA A 222 -5.65 12.96 -14.32
C ALA A 222 -4.19 12.77 -13.94
N LEU A 223 -3.51 13.83 -13.50
CA LEU A 223 -2.11 13.75 -13.06
C LEU A 223 -1.95 12.82 -11.85
N ALA A 224 -2.82 12.97 -10.84
CA ALA A 224 -2.81 12.11 -9.66
C ALA A 224 -3.04 10.64 -10.04
N ALA A 225 -3.98 10.35 -10.95
CA ALA A 225 -4.26 9.00 -11.41
C ALA A 225 -3.07 8.37 -12.15
N VAL A 226 -2.38 9.12 -13.00
CA VAL A 226 -1.17 8.65 -13.72
C VAL A 226 -0.03 8.36 -12.74
N LEU A 227 0.24 9.27 -11.81
CA LEU A 227 1.31 9.09 -10.81
C LEU A 227 0.99 7.93 -9.86
N LEU A 228 -0.27 7.79 -9.46
CA LEU A 228 -0.73 6.65 -8.67
C LEU A 228 -0.59 5.33 -9.43
N ALA A 229 -0.98 5.29 -10.70
CA ALA A 229 -0.84 4.09 -11.52
C ALA A 229 0.65 3.70 -11.65
N GLY A 230 1.53 4.64 -11.97
CA GLY A 230 2.97 4.40 -12.08
C GLY A 230 3.59 3.92 -10.77
N GLY A 231 3.31 4.61 -9.67
CA GLY A 231 3.80 4.22 -8.33
C GLY A 231 3.25 2.88 -7.87
N SER A 232 1.94 2.63 -8.07
CA SER A 232 1.30 1.37 -7.68
C SER A 232 1.80 0.19 -8.50
N VAL A 233 1.86 0.32 -9.83
CA VAL A 233 2.36 -0.75 -10.71
C VAL A 233 3.82 -1.03 -10.43
N GLY A 234 4.67 -0.02 -10.51
CA GLY A 234 6.11 -0.18 -10.31
C GLY A 234 6.42 -0.66 -8.90
N GLY A 235 5.85 -0.02 -7.88
CA GLY A 235 6.07 -0.39 -6.48
C GLY A 235 5.65 -1.82 -6.17
N ASN A 236 4.43 -2.22 -6.53
CA ASN A 236 3.93 -3.56 -6.27
C ASN A 236 4.61 -4.63 -7.13
N LEU A 237 4.95 -4.32 -8.40
CA LEU A 237 5.69 -5.24 -9.25
C LEU A 237 7.07 -5.57 -8.66
N LEU A 238 7.83 -4.53 -8.30
CA LEU A 238 9.16 -4.70 -7.71
C LEU A 238 9.08 -5.35 -6.32
N LEU A 239 8.09 -4.98 -5.50
CA LEU A 239 7.86 -5.60 -4.19
C LEU A 239 7.53 -7.10 -4.35
N THR A 240 6.67 -7.47 -5.29
CA THR A 240 6.34 -8.87 -5.57
C THR A 240 7.58 -9.63 -6.03
N TRP A 241 8.38 -9.06 -6.90
CA TRP A 241 9.64 -9.66 -7.34
C TRP A 241 10.62 -9.88 -6.18
N LEU A 242 10.72 -8.90 -5.27
CA LEU A 242 11.53 -9.01 -4.05
C LEU A 242 11.00 -10.08 -3.10
N ALA A 243 9.68 -10.22 -2.96
CA ALA A 243 9.05 -11.21 -2.10
C ALA A 243 9.39 -12.66 -2.50
N GLY A 244 9.76 -12.90 -3.75
CA GLY A 244 10.30 -14.20 -4.20
C GLY A 244 11.76 -14.45 -3.84
N ARG A 245 12.48 -13.45 -3.30
CA ARG A 245 13.94 -13.49 -3.09
C ARG A 245 14.38 -13.10 -1.70
N VAL A 246 13.48 -12.50 -0.94
CA VAL A 246 13.74 -11.96 0.40
C VAL A 246 12.65 -12.45 1.34
N ASP A 247 13.00 -12.71 2.58
CA ASP A 247 12.06 -13.13 3.60
C ASP A 247 10.98 -12.06 3.84
N ALA A 248 9.72 -12.49 3.93
CA ALA A 248 8.59 -11.61 4.13
C ALA A 248 8.69 -10.85 5.46
N SER A 249 9.14 -11.55 6.51
CA SER A 249 9.34 -11.01 7.84
C SER A 249 10.33 -9.84 7.89
N TYR A 250 11.30 -9.82 6.98
CA TYR A 250 12.28 -8.74 6.82
C TYR A 250 11.80 -7.68 5.81
N LEU A 251 11.34 -8.12 4.63
CA LEU A 251 11.04 -7.25 3.49
C LEU A 251 9.93 -6.24 3.79
N PHE A 252 8.79 -6.72 4.27
CA PHE A 252 7.60 -5.87 4.42
C PHE A 252 7.74 -4.83 5.53
N PRO A 253 8.27 -5.13 6.73
CA PRO A 253 8.59 -4.11 7.72
C PRO A 253 9.59 -3.07 7.21
N LEU A 254 10.65 -3.50 6.54
CA LEU A 254 11.66 -2.59 6.00
C LEU A 254 11.07 -1.64 4.96
N VAL A 255 10.30 -2.15 3.99
CA VAL A 255 9.68 -1.34 2.95
C VAL A 255 8.67 -0.38 3.57
N GLN A 256 7.75 -0.87 4.40
CA GLN A 256 6.71 -0.03 5.01
C GLN A 256 7.30 1.05 5.93
N GLY A 257 8.28 0.68 6.74
CA GLY A 257 8.98 1.63 7.60
C GLY A 257 9.73 2.70 6.81
N SER A 258 10.42 2.31 5.76
CA SER A 258 11.16 3.24 4.89
C SER A 258 10.22 4.18 4.12
N ILE A 259 9.06 3.71 3.68
CA ILE A 259 8.05 4.55 3.03
C ILE A 259 7.60 5.66 3.97
N ILE A 260 7.26 5.34 5.23
CA ILE A 260 6.77 6.33 6.18
C ILE A 260 7.83 7.38 6.52
N VAL A 261 9.05 6.95 6.75
CA VAL A 261 10.20 7.85 6.96
C VAL A 261 10.39 8.73 5.72
N GLY A 262 10.40 8.14 4.54
CA GLY A 262 10.56 8.85 3.26
C GLY A 262 9.46 9.86 2.99
N VAL A 263 8.20 9.49 3.18
CA VAL A 263 7.04 10.39 3.02
C VAL A 263 7.11 11.54 4.01
N THR A 264 7.47 11.29 5.27
CA THR A 264 7.59 12.33 6.29
C THR A 264 8.72 13.29 5.95
N LEU A 265 9.89 12.79 5.53
CA LEU A 265 11.00 13.64 5.08
C LEU A 265 10.62 14.49 3.87
N CYS A 266 9.96 13.90 2.86
CA CYS A 266 9.46 14.64 1.70
C CYS A 266 8.43 15.70 2.10
N SER A 267 7.52 15.40 3.03
CA SER A 267 6.55 16.38 3.55
C SER A 267 7.24 17.60 4.18
N VAL A 268 8.29 17.37 4.95
CA VAL A 268 9.08 18.46 5.56
C VAL A 268 9.85 19.26 4.51
N LEU A 269 10.51 18.58 3.59
CA LEU A 269 11.40 19.24 2.61
C LEU A 269 10.63 19.93 1.49
N LEU A 270 9.59 19.28 0.95
CA LEU A 270 8.84 19.79 -0.21
C LEU A 270 7.68 20.70 0.20
N PHE A 271 6.96 20.33 1.26
CA PHE A 271 5.78 21.08 1.72
C PHE A 271 6.09 22.00 2.92
N ARG A 272 7.36 22.03 3.37
CA ARG A 272 7.83 22.85 4.51
C ARG A 272 6.99 22.66 5.78
N GLU A 273 6.46 21.45 5.97
CA GLU A 273 5.71 21.10 7.17
C GLU A 273 6.61 21.17 8.41
N LYS A 274 6.14 21.82 9.48
CA LYS A 274 6.89 21.91 10.73
C LYS A 274 6.75 20.61 11.50
N LEU A 275 7.87 19.93 11.73
CA LEU A 275 7.90 18.74 12.59
C LEU A 275 7.88 19.14 14.06
N SER A 276 6.96 18.53 14.81
CA SER A 276 6.98 18.56 16.27
C SER A 276 8.21 17.81 16.81
N ALA A 277 8.55 18.02 18.08
CA ALA A 277 9.62 17.26 18.75
C ALA A 277 9.35 15.73 18.66
N ARG A 278 8.09 15.34 18.79
CA ARG A 278 7.64 13.95 18.68
C ARG A 278 7.81 13.41 17.25
N GLY A 279 7.52 14.21 16.23
CA GLY A 279 7.75 13.84 14.83
C GLY A 279 9.23 13.62 14.52
N ARG A 280 10.12 14.45 15.09
CA ARG A 280 11.58 14.25 14.99
C ARG A 280 12.03 12.94 15.65
N LEU A 281 11.50 12.63 16.84
CA LEU A 281 11.74 11.36 17.50
C LEU A 281 11.27 10.18 16.64
N GLY A 282 10.09 10.28 16.02
CA GLY A 282 9.56 9.26 15.11
C GLY A 282 10.46 8.97 13.93
N ILE A 283 11.03 10.03 13.31
CA ILE A 283 12.02 9.84 12.22
C ILE A 283 13.29 9.13 12.73
N LEU A 284 13.81 9.56 13.88
CA LEU A 284 14.99 8.92 14.47
C LEU A 284 14.77 7.45 14.78
N LEU A 285 13.61 7.11 15.37
CA LEU A 285 13.23 5.71 15.61
C LEU A 285 13.08 4.91 14.33
N GLY A 286 12.50 5.50 13.27
CA GLY A 286 12.36 4.86 11.98
C GLY A 286 13.72 4.58 11.31
N VAL A 287 14.63 5.55 11.34
CA VAL A 287 16.00 5.37 10.83
C VAL A 287 16.76 4.32 11.65
N ALA A 288 16.63 4.35 12.99
CA ALA A 288 17.22 3.33 13.86
C ALA A 288 16.66 1.92 13.54
N ALA A 289 15.35 1.82 13.29
CA ALA A 289 14.71 0.55 12.89
C ALA A 289 15.28 0.01 11.56
N ILE A 290 15.47 0.89 10.57
CA ILE A 290 16.10 0.52 9.28
C ILE A 290 17.53 0.03 9.51
N ALA A 291 18.28 0.66 10.39
CA ALA A 291 19.65 0.21 10.72
C ALA A 291 19.62 -1.16 11.42
N VAL A 292 18.78 -1.32 12.44
CA VAL A 292 18.69 -2.57 13.23
C VAL A 292 18.26 -3.75 12.39
N ILE A 293 17.29 -3.59 11.48
CA ILE A 293 16.82 -4.71 10.65
C ILE A 293 17.89 -5.19 9.64
N ASN A 294 18.89 -4.38 9.36
CA ASN A 294 19.99 -4.71 8.46
C ASN A 294 21.25 -5.25 9.18
N LEU A 295 21.21 -5.39 10.52
CA LEU A 295 22.26 -6.04 11.30
C LEU A 295 22.08 -7.56 11.32
#